data_3af1745ae90816c11999fa5c95e51b39
#
_entry.id   3af1745ae90816c11999fa5c95e51b39
#
_cell.length_a   1.000
_cell.length_b   1.000
_cell.length_c   1.000
_cell.angle_alpha   90.00
_cell.angle_beta   90.00
_cell.angle_gamma   90.00
#
_symmetry.space_group_name_H-M   'P 1'
#
loop_
_entity.id
_entity.type
_entity.pdbx_description
1 polymer ?
#
loop_
_entity_poly.entity_id
_entity_poly.type
_entity_poly.pdbx_seq_one_letter_code
_entity_poly.pdbx_strand_id
1 'polypeptide(L)'
;KVPVTVKFRVGLEAGENLGPLLARVAEEAGASAITLHGRPASQFHTGPVDLEAMAATAAAVRIPVFGNGGVENSAGALAILRAGCAGVAVGRAAVFNPAVFAEIAAGLSGGGLPEPDSAARMRLFLRFLELNSGIYGEEHGLTRARKLVGYWLKGLPNASSARAAFMGLKTLKEAKQLLIQYTK
;
A
#
# COMPACT_ATOMS: atom_id res chain seq x y z
N LYS A 1 27.29 -9.46 0.38
CA LYS A 1 26.81 -8.36 -0.48
C LYS A 1 25.34 -8.10 -0.16
N VAL A 2 24.96 -6.83 -0.06
CA VAL A 2 23.56 -6.43 0.12
C VAL A 2 22.91 -6.40 -1.28
N PRO A 3 21.74 -7.04 -1.50
CA PRO A 3 21.03 -6.93 -2.77
C PRO A 3 20.54 -5.49 -3.02
N VAL A 4 20.72 -5.01 -4.25
CA VAL A 4 20.23 -3.71 -4.70
C VAL A 4 19.02 -3.93 -5.59
N THR A 5 17.93 -3.22 -5.33
CA THR A 5 16.71 -3.27 -6.15
C THR A 5 16.41 -1.90 -6.73
N VAL A 6 15.76 -1.86 -7.87
CA VAL A 6 15.42 -0.61 -8.57
C VAL A 6 13.90 -0.48 -8.68
N LYS A 7 13.38 0.72 -8.40
CA LYS A 7 11.97 1.02 -8.58
C LYS A 7 11.78 2.17 -9.57
N PHE A 8 10.95 1.96 -10.61
CA PHE A 8 10.63 2.98 -11.60
C PHE A 8 9.18 2.85 -12.11
N ARG A 9 8.78 3.78 -12.98
CA ARG A 9 7.48 3.79 -13.66
C ARG A 9 7.63 3.33 -15.11
N VAL A 10 6.51 2.93 -15.72
CA VAL A 10 6.48 2.47 -17.13
C VAL A 10 6.95 3.54 -18.12
N GLY A 11 6.83 4.81 -17.79
CA GLY A 11 7.25 5.94 -18.61
C GLY A 11 7.02 7.27 -17.90
N LEU A 12 7.28 8.38 -18.58
CA LEU A 12 7.00 9.74 -18.13
C LEU A 12 5.60 10.16 -18.59
N GLU A 13 5.28 9.92 -19.87
CA GLU A 13 4.04 10.33 -20.50
C GLU A 13 3.13 9.15 -20.83
N ALA A 14 1.83 9.45 -21.04
CA ALA A 14 0.84 8.45 -21.43
C ALA A 14 1.23 7.82 -22.79
N GLY A 15 1.14 6.48 -22.86
CA GLY A 15 1.51 5.72 -24.05
C GLY A 15 2.99 5.32 -24.13
N GLU A 16 3.85 5.86 -23.27
CA GLU A 16 5.23 5.40 -23.18
C GLU A 16 5.33 4.06 -22.44
N ASN A 17 6.18 3.18 -22.96
CA ASN A 17 6.58 1.96 -22.27
C ASN A 17 8.11 1.83 -22.29
N LEU A 18 8.76 2.48 -21.36
CA LEU A 18 10.20 2.40 -21.10
C LEU A 18 10.57 1.24 -20.19
N GLY A 19 9.57 0.51 -19.66
CA GLY A 19 9.75 -0.56 -18.70
C GLY A 19 10.78 -1.62 -19.14
N PRO A 20 10.65 -2.23 -20.32
CA PRO A 20 11.59 -3.25 -20.80
C PRO A 20 13.03 -2.74 -20.96
N LEU A 21 13.20 -1.51 -21.45
CA LEU A 21 14.52 -0.89 -21.61
C LEU A 21 15.20 -0.66 -20.26
N LEU A 22 14.51 0.01 -19.34
CA LEU A 22 15.02 0.33 -18.00
C LEU A 22 15.30 -0.94 -17.19
N ALA A 23 14.47 -1.98 -17.38
CA ALA A 23 14.66 -3.26 -16.71
C ALA A 23 15.97 -3.94 -17.15
N ARG A 24 16.27 -3.99 -18.45
CA ARG A 24 17.53 -4.54 -18.96
C ARG A 24 18.73 -3.78 -18.45
N VAL A 25 18.69 -2.46 -18.50
CA VAL A 25 19.78 -1.62 -17.99
C VAL A 25 20.02 -1.88 -16.49
N ALA A 26 18.93 -2.02 -15.70
CA ALA A 26 19.03 -2.33 -14.28
C ALA A 26 19.63 -3.73 -14.03
N GLU A 27 19.21 -4.75 -14.80
CA GLU A 27 19.74 -6.11 -14.70
C GLU A 27 21.23 -6.15 -15.08
N GLU A 28 21.63 -5.52 -16.18
CA GLU A 28 23.02 -5.42 -16.61
C GLU A 28 23.89 -4.71 -15.59
N ALA A 29 23.35 -3.70 -14.91
CA ALA A 29 24.03 -3.00 -13.81
C ALA A 29 24.11 -3.82 -12.51
N GLY A 30 23.51 -5.02 -12.45
CA GLY A 30 23.57 -5.94 -11.31
C GLY A 30 22.46 -5.76 -10.29
N ALA A 31 21.33 -5.17 -10.66
CA ALA A 31 20.14 -5.17 -9.80
C ALA A 31 19.65 -6.59 -9.52
N SER A 32 19.18 -6.83 -8.30
CA SER A 32 18.68 -8.14 -7.86
C SER A 32 17.17 -8.30 -8.07
N ALA A 33 16.45 -7.21 -8.21
CA ALA A 33 15.01 -7.19 -8.49
C ALA A 33 14.56 -5.80 -8.97
N ILE A 34 13.39 -5.76 -9.59
CA ILE A 34 12.74 -4.54 -10.06
C ILE A 34 11.36 -4.41 -9.42
N THR A 35 10.97 -3.18 -9.07
CA THR A 35 9.57 -2.83 -8.80
C THR A 35 9.09 -1.87 -9.87
N LEU A 36 8.15 -2.31 -10.70
CA LEU A 36 7.57 -1.51 -11.77
C LEU A 36 6.21 -0.94 -11.37
N HIS A 37 6.08 0.39 -11.36
CA HIS A 37 4.77 1.02 -11.25
C HIS A 37 4.13 1.13 -12.64
N GLY A 38 3.01 0.43 -12.83
CA GLY A 38 2.31 0.34 -14.12
C GLY A 38 1.54 1.60 -14.54
N ARG A 39 1.98 2.78 -14.13
CA ARG A 39 1.46 4.07 -14.59
C ARG A 39 2.61 5.00 -14.94
N PRO A 40 2.50 5.79 -16.03
CA PRO A 40 3.47 6.84 -16.33
C PRO A 40 3.46 7.93 -15.25
N ALA A 41 4.49 8.78 -15.23
CA ALA A 41 4.63 9.82 -14.21
C ALA A 41 3.49 10.85 -14.31
N SER A 42 3.12 11.26 -15.52
CA SER A 42 2.05 12.22 -15.79
C SER A 42 0.67 11.79 -15.30
N GLN A 43 0.42 10.48 -15.19
CA GLN A 43 -0.85 9.92 -14.69
C GLN A 43 -0.95 9.95 -13.16
N PHE A 44 0.11 10.26 -12.44
CA PHE A 44 0.18 10.23 -10.97
C PHE A 44 -0.30 8.91 -10.38
N HIS A 45 -1.52 8.90 -9.82
CA HIS A 45 -2.12 7.75 -9.13
C HIS A 45 -3.55 7.47 -9.60
N THR A 46 -3.98 8.07 -10.70
CA THR A 46 -5.33 7.95 -11.26
C THR A 46 -5.38 6.91 -12.39
N GLY A 47 -6.58 6.42 -12.70
CA GLY A 47 -6.79 5.47 -13.80
C GLY A 47 -6.20 4.06 -13.57
N PRO A 48 -6.32 3.16 -14.56
CA PRO A 48 -5.82 1.80 -14.48
C PRO A 48 -4.29 1.73 -14.58
N VAL A 49 -3.71 0.63 -14.15
CA VAL A 49 -2.33 0.28 -14.44
C VAL A 49 -2.23 -0.41 -15.80
N ASP A 50 -1.12 -0.24 -16.47
CA ASP A 50 -0.80 -0.90 -17.73
C ASP A 50 -0.22 -2.29 -17.45
N LEU A 51 -1.08 -3.31 -17.55
CA LEU A 51 -0.70 -4.70 -17.35
C LEU A 51 0.12 -5.26 -18.52
N GLU A 52 -0.07 -4.74 -19.75
CA GLU A 52 0.70 -5.14 -20.92
C GLU A 52 2.15 -4.65 -20.81
N ALA A 53 2.35 -3.41 -20.37
CA ALA A 53 3.68 -2.89 -20.08
C ALA A 53 4.37 -3.66 -18.95
N MET A 54 3.61 -4.10 -17.92
CA MET A 54 4.15 -4.97 -16.87
C MET A 54 4.58 -6.32 -17.44
N ALA A 55 3.75 -6.96 -18.28
CA ALA A 55 4.06 -8.23 -18.92
C ALA A 55 5.31 -8.13 -19.80
N ALA A 56 5.38 -7.11 -20.64
CA ALA A 56 6.53 -6.85 -21.50
C ALA A 56 7.81 -6.63 -20.69
N THR A 57 7.71 -5.93 -19.56
CA THR A 57 8.87 -5.69 -18.68
C THR A 57 9.31 -6.97 -17.98
N ALA A 58 8.37 -7.76 -17.46
CA ALA A 58 8.69 -9.04 -16.81
C ALA A 58 9.35 -10.04 -17.79
N ALA A 59 8.88 -10.07 -19.05
CA ALA A 59 9.45 -10.92 -20.10
C ALA A 59 10.84 -10.45 -20.61
N ALA A 60 11.21 -9.20 -20.34
CA ALA A 60 12.46 -8.62 -20.85
C ALA A 60 13.71 -8.96 -20.04
N VAL A 61 13.56 -9.47 -18.81
CA VAL A 61 14.64 -9.71 -17.85
C VAL A 61 14.47 -11.04 -17.13
N ARG A 62 15.55 -11.54 -16.52
CA ARG A 62 15.57 -12.77 -15.72
C ARG A 62 15.43 -12.52 -14.23
N ILE A 63 15.76 -11.32 -13.76
CA ILE A 63 15.57 -10.93 -12.36
C ILE A 63 14.08 -10.71 -12.07
N PRO A 64 13.61 -10.97 -10.84
CA PRO A 64 12.20 -10.84 -10.49
C PRO A 64 11.69 -9.40 -10.66
N VAL A 65 10.53 -9.26 -11.30
CA VAL A 65 9.80 -8.00 -11.45
C VAL A 65 8.56 -8.03 -10.55
N PHE A 66 8.46 -7.08 -9.64
CA PHE A 66 7.30 -6.87 -8.77
C PHE A 66 6.42 -5.77 -9.36
N GLY A 67 5.15 -6.09 -9.65
CA GLY A 67 4.20 -5.10 -10.14
C GLY A 67 3.66 -4.22 -9.02
N ASN A 68 3.54 -2.92 -9.26
CA ASN A 68 3.03 -1.93 -8.33
C ASN A 68 1.96 -1.05 -8.97
N GLY A 69 0.99 -0.63 -8.17
CA GLY A 69 -0.08 0.27 -8.56
C GLY A 69 -1.46 -0.41 -8.54
N GLY A 70 -2.42 0.19 -7.84
CA GLY A 70 -3.80 -0.30 -7.79
C GLY A 70 -4.02 -1.62 -7.05
N VAL A 71 -3.04 -2.14 -6.31
CA VAL A 71 -3.18 -3.37 -5.52
C VAL A 71 -3.89 -3.03 -4.21
N GLU A 72 -5.18 -3.32 -4.16
CA GLU A 72 -6.04 -3.04 -3.00
C GLU A 72 -6.69 -4.33 -2.45
N ASN A 73 -6.64 -5.42 -3.20
CA ASN A 73 -7.21 -6.73 -2.87
C ASN A 73 -6.55 -7.86 -3.67
N SER A 74 -7.00 -9.09 -3.45
CA SER A 74 -6.49 -10.27 -4.15
C SER A 74 -6.74 -10.26 -5.66
N ALA A 75 -7.83 -9.67 -6.13
CA ALA A 75 -8.11 -9.59 -7.57
C ALA A 75 -7.10 -8.69 -8.30
N GLY A 76 -6.78 -7.51 -7.73
CA GLY A 76 -5.72 -6.64 -8.27
C GLY A 76 -4.34 -7.27 -8.23
N ALA A 77 -4.03 -8.00 -7.15
CA ALA A 77 -2.80 -8.77 -7.04
C ALA A 77 -2.71 -9.87 -8.11
N LEU A 78 -3.79 -10.64 -8.27
CA LEU A 78 -3.87 -11.74 -9.24
C LEU A 78 -3.70 -11.24 -10.70
N ALA A 79 -4.27 -10.08 -11.04
CA ALA A 79 -4.12 -9.49 -12.37
C ALA A 79 -2.64 -9.20 -12.69
N ILE A 80 -1.90 -8.63 -11.74
CA ILE A 80 -0.46 -8.36 -11.88
C ILE A 80 0.36 -9.65 -11.96
N LEU A 81 0.04 -10.66 -11.15
CA LEU A 81 0.72 -11.96 -11.20
C LEU A 81 0.47 -12.66 -12.54
N ARG A 82 -0.76 -12.60 -13.08
CA ARG A 82 -1.11 -13.14 -14.40
C ARG A 82 -0.41 -12.40 -15.55
N ALA A 83 -0.04 -11.15 -15.36
CA ALA A 83 0.81 -10.41 -16.28
C ALA A 83 2.29 -10.86 -16.25
N GLY A 84 2.64 -11.90 -15.48
CA GLY A 84 3.98 -12.47 -15.42
C GLY A 84 4.90 -11.85 -14.37
N CYS A 85 4.41 -10.93 -13.54
CA CYS A 85 5.19 -10.41 -12.43
C CYS A 85 5.42 -11.50 -11.37
N ALA A 86 6.61 -11.53 -10.78
CA ALA A 86 7.01 -12.47 -9.73
C ALA A 86 6.30 -12.20 -8.38
N GLY A 87 5.73 -11.02 -8.21
CA GLY A 87 5.02 -10.61 -7.02
C GLY A 87 4.38 -9.24 -7.17
N VAL A 88 3.78 -8.76 -6.09
CA VAL A 88 3.13 -7.45 -6.05
C VAL A 88 3.72 -6.56 -4.94
N ALA A 89 3.82 -5.27 -5.22
CA ALA A 89 4.16 -4.26 -4.23
C ALA A 89 2.91 -3.45 -3.88
N VAL A 90 2.50 -3.51 -2.60
CA VAL A 90 1.33 -2.79 -2.09
C VAL A 90 1.77 -1.43 -1.56
N GLY A 91 1.08 -0.37 -1.97
CA GLY A 91 1.35 1.00 -1.53
C GLY A 91 0.30 1.51 -0.53
N ARG A 92 -0.50 2.45 -0.95
CA ARG A 92 -1.47 3.19 -0.13
C ARG A 92 -2.46 2.28 0.62
N ALA A 93 -2.89 1.18 0.01
CA ALA A 93 -3.81 0.24 0.65
C ALA A 93 -3.26 -0.25 2.00
N ALA A 94 -1.96 -0.54 2.09
CA ALA A 94 -1.33 -0.99 3.33
C ALA A 94 -1.27 0.09 4.42
N VAL A 95 -1.27 1.37 4.06
CA VAL A 95 -1.32 2.48 5.02
C VAL A 95 -2.71 2.61 5.65
N PHE A 96 -3.75 2.31 4.86
CA PHE A 96 -5.14 2.41 5.29
C PHE A 96 -5.65 1.11 5.93
N ASN A 97 -5.12 -0.03 5.50
CA ASN A 97 -5.45 -1.35 6.01
C ASN A 97 -4.20 -2.25 5.94
N PRO A 98 -3.39 -2.34 7.01
CA PRO A 98 -2.23 -3.24 7.03
C PRO A 98 -2.59 -4.73 6.89
N ALA A 99 -3.85 -5.13 7.18
CA ALA A 99 -4.32 -6.50 6.99
C ALA A 99 -4.42 -6.89 5.51
N VAL A 100 -4.36 -5.94 4.57
CA VAL A 100 -4.42 -6.18 3.13
C VAL A 100 -3.44 -7.25 2.64
N PHE A 101 -2.27 -7.39 3.26
CA PHE A 101 -1.31 -8.43 2.91
C PHE A 101 -1.85 -9.83 3.21
N ALA A 102 -2.46 -10.02 4.39
CA ALA A 102 -3.07 -11.30 4.76
C ALA A 102 -4.32 -11.59 3.89
N GLU A 103 -5.13 -10.58 3.61
CA GLU A 103 -6.29 -10.68 2.73
C GLU A 103 -5.91 -11.08 1.30
N ILE A 104 -4.86 -10.46 0.75
CA ILE A 104 -4.32 -10.81 -0.57
C ILE A 104 -3.79 -12.25 -0.56
N ALA A 105 -2.98 -12.62 0.42
CA ALA A 105 -2.41 -13.96 0.52
C ALA A 105 -3.50 -15.04 0.61
N ALA A 106 -4.52 -14.83 1.45
CA ALA A 106 -5.64 -15.74 1.58
C ALA A 106 -6.44 -15.86 0.27
N GLY A 107 -6.76 -14.73 -0.37
CA GLY A 107 -7.48 -14.73 -1.64
C GLY A 107 -6.72 -15.40 -2.78
N LEU A 108 -5.40 -15.29 -2.82
CA LEU A 108 -4.54 -16.01 -3.78
C LEU A 108 -4.47 -17.51 -3.53
N SER A 109 -4.62 -17.94 -2.26
CA SER A 109 -4.64 -19.35 -1.86
C SER A 109 -6.03 -20.00 -1.98
N GLY A 110 -7.03 -19.28 -2.49
CA GLY A 110 -8.41 -19.76 -2.59
C GLY A 110 -9.18 -19.74 -1.27
N GLY A 111 -8.59 -19.17 -0.21
CA GLY A 111 -9.24 -18.92 1.09
C GLY A 111 -9.69 -17.47 1.19
N GLY A 112 -10.91 -17.23 1.68
CA GLY A 112 -11.35 -15.90 2.07
C GLY A 112 -11.03 -15.66 3.54
N LEU A 113 -10.21 -14.65 3.86
CA LEU A 113 -10.27 -14.08 5.19
C LEU A 113 -11.46 -13.13 5.23
N PRO A 114 -12.31 -13.22 6.27
CA PRO A 114 -13.30 -12.17 6.49
C PRO A 114 -12.54 -10.83 6.59
N GLU A 115 -13.14 -9.77 6.07
CA GLU A 115 -12.62 -8.42 6.33
C GLU A 115 -12.41 -8.27 7.84
N PRO A 116 -11.29 -7.67 8.28
CA PRO A 116 -11.11 -7.41 9.70
C PRO A 116 -12.35 -6.69 10.22
N ASP A 117 -12.95 -7.21 11.27
CA ASP A 117 -14.06 -6.52 11.91
C ASP A 117 -13.62 -5.09 12.32
N SER A 118 -14.56 -4.22 12.54
CA SER A 118 -14.27 -2.83 12.91
C SER A 118 -13.40 -2.73 14.17
N ALA A 119 -13.56 -3.65 15.11
CA ALA A 119 -12.79 -3.71 16.34
C ALA A 119 -11.32 -4.12 16.06
N ALA A 120 -11.08 -5.13 15.24
CA ALA A 120 -9.72 -5.51 14.84
C ALA A 120 -9.02 -4.37 14.10
N ARG A 121 -9.71 -3.70 13.16
CA ARG A 121 -9.18 -2.53 12.46
C ARG A 121 -8.82 -1.41 13.43
N MET A 122 -9.64 -1.16 14.44
CA MET A 122 -9.39 -0.11 15.43
C MET A 122 -8.24 -0.47 16.36
N ARG A 123 -8.07 -1.73 16.76
CA ARG A 123 -6.89 -2.20 17.51
C ARG A 123 -5.61 -1.97 16.72
N LEU A 124 -5.60 -2.23 15.42
CA LEU A 124 -4.46 -1.92 14.54
C LEU A 124 -4.18 -0.42 14.47
N PHE A 125 -5.22 0.42 14.40
CA PHE A 125 -5.03 1.87 14.40
C PHE A 125 -4.45 2.38 15.72
N LEU A 126 -4.93 1.89 16.84
CA LEU A 126 -4.35 2.23 18.14
C LEU A 126 -2.87 1.81 18.21
N ARG A 127 -2.53 0.63 17.72
CA ARG A 127 -1.14 0.18 17.64
C ARG A 127 -0.29 1.08 16.74
N PHE A 128 -0.83 1.49 15.59
CA PHE A 128 -0.16 2.46 14.72
C PHE A 128 0.09 3.78 15.44
N LEU A 129 -0.87 4.32 16.20
CA LEU A 129 -0.72 5.57 16.97
C LEU A 129 0.39 5.43 18.03
N GLU A 130 0.45 4.31 18.74
CA GLU A 130 1.51 4.03 19.71
C GLU A 130 2.90 4.05 19.09
N LEU A 131 3.07 3.30 17.99
CA LEU A 131 4.35 3.22 17.28
C LEU A 131 4.75 4.59 16.71
N ASN A 132 3.80 5.30 16.11
CA ASN A 132 4.04 6.60 15.51
C ASN A 132 4.40 7.64 16.57
N SER A 133 3.72 7.63 17.71
CA SER A 133 4.04 8.50 18.86
C SER A 133 5.38 8.15 19.49
N GLY A 134 5.74 6.88 19.55
CA GLY A 134 7.04 6.44 20.07
C GLY A 134 8.22 6.89 19.19
N ILE A 135 8.01 6.99 17.88
CA ILE A 135 9.06 7.42 16.93
C ILE A 135 9.16 8.94 16.85
N TYR A 136 8.04 9.65 16.81
CA TYR A 136 8.00 11.08 16.50
C TYR A 136 7.62 11.97 17.70
N GLY A 137 7.33 11.40 18.87
CA GLY A 137 6.69 12.07 19.99
C GLY A 137 5.16 12.15 19.83
N GLU A 138 4.42 12.33 20.93
CA GLU A 138 2.95 12.23 20.91
C GLU A 138 2.29 13.24 19.98
N GLU A 139 2.61 14.51 20.11
CA GLU A 139 1.96 15.57 19.34
C GLU A 139 2.24 15.43 17.83
N HIS A 140 3.49 15.17 17.46
CA HIS A 140 3.87 14.97 16.06
C HIS A 140 3.28 13.67 15.52
N GLY A 141 3.31 12.60 16.29
CA GLY A 141 2.73 11.31 15.91
C GLY A 141 1.23 11.42 15.61
N LEU A 142 0.48 12.10 16.45
CA LEU A 142 -0.95 12.34 16.25
C LEU A 142 -1.22 13.26 15.05
N THR A 143 -0.42 14.32 14.90
CA THR A 143 -0.54 15.24 13.76
C THR A 143 -0.37 14.52 12.43
N ARG A 144 0.60 13.60 12.32
CA ARG A 144 0.79 12.74 11.14
C ARG A 144 -0.41 11.81 10.91
N ALA A 145 -0.99 11.27 11.98
CA ALA A 145 -2.15 10.37 11.91
C ALA A 145 -3.44 11.06 11.46
N ARG A 146 -3.57 12.39 11.61
CA ARG A 146 -4.76 13.17 11.20
C ARG A 146 -5.14 12.95 9.73
N LYS A 147 -4.16 12.77 8.84
CA LYS A 147 -4.39 12.50 7.41
C LYS A 147 -4.98 11.11 7.16
N LEU A 148 -4.84 10.19 8.09
CA LEU A 148 -5.21 8.79 7.95
C LEU A 148 -6.51 8.44 8.69
N VAL A 149 -6.84 9.18 9.77
CA VAL A 149 -7.96 8.84 10.65
C VAL A 149 -9.29 8.66 9.93
N GLY A 150 -9.53 9.43 8.84
CA GLY A 150 -10.74 9.31 8.04
C GLY A 150 -10.91 7.94 7.37
N TYR A 151 -9.82 7.31 6.98
CA TYR A 151 -9.84 5.96 6.38
C TYR A 151 -10.09 4.89 7.45
N TRP A 152 -9.44 5.00 8.60
CA TRP A 152 -9.56 4.06 9.69
C TRP A 152 -10.95 4.07 10.36
N LEU A 153 -11.60 5.24 10.40
CA LEU A 153 -12.95 5.40 10.96
C LEU A 153 -14.08 5.17 9.93
N LYS A 154 -13.75 4.93 8.65
CA LYS A 154 -14.75 4.75 7.60
C LYS A 154 -15.71 3.61 7.93
N GLY A 155 -17.02 3.90 7.85
CA GLY A 155 -18.08 2.93 8.10
C GLY A 155 -18.41 2.70 9.58
N LEU A 156 -17.71 3.35 10.52
CA LEU A 156 -18.05 3.24 11.95
C LEU A 156 -19.18 4.20 12.35
N PRO A 157 -19.95 3.86 13.39
CA PRO A 157 -20.94 4.79 13.96
C PRO A 157 -20.26 6.09 14.41
N ASN A 158 -20.91 7.22 14.16
CA ASN A 158 -20.41 8.54 14.54
C ASN A 158 -18.98 8.88 14.03
N ALA A 159 -18.54 8.25 12.94
CA ALA A 159 -17.20 8.44 12.36
C ALA A 159 -16.85 9.90 12.07
N SER A 160 -17.82 10.70 11.64
CA SER A 160 -17.61 12.14 11.36
C SER A 160 -17.25 12.91 12.61
N SER A 161 -18.01 12.73 13.71
CA SER A 161 -17.76 13.36 15.01
C SER A 161 -16.44 12.89 15.62
N ALA A 162 -16.16 11.58 15.56
CA ALA A 162 -14.90 11.03 16.04
C ALA A 162 -13.69 11.58 15.27
N ARG A 163 -13.81 11.73 13.93
CA ARG A 163 -12.77 12.35 13.12
C ARG A 163 -12.55 13.81 13.48
N ALA A 164 -13.63 14.58 13.66
CA ALA A 164 -13.52 15.98 14.08
C ALA A 164 -12.85 16.12 15.44
N ALA A 165 -13.26 15.30 16.41
CA ALA A 165 -12.65 15.28 17.74
C ALA A 165 -11.15 14.91 17.68
N PHE A 166 -10.79 13.92 16.86
CA PHE A 166 -9.39 13.47 16.70
C PHE A 166 -8.45 14.61 16.24
N MET A 167 -8.95 15.56 15.44
CA MET A 167 -8.13 16.66 14.92
C MET A 167 -7.55 17.57 16.01
N GLY A 168 -8.22 17.68 17.16
CA GLY A 168 -7.78 18.52 18.29
C GLY A 168 -6.89 17.81 19.30
N LEU A 169 -6.75 16.48 19.23
CA LEU A 169 -6.04 15.70 20.25
C LEU A 169 -4.53 15.98 20.23
N LYS A 170 -3.95 16.03 21.43
CA LYS A 170 -2.51 16.27 21.62
C LYS A 170 -1.78 15.11 22.28
N THR A 171 -2.51 14.23 22.98
CA THR A 171 -1.93 13.11 23.70
C THR A 171 -2.46 11.78 23.23
N LEU A 172 -1.61 10.74 23.33
CA LEU A 172 -1.99 9.36 23.00
C LEU A 172 -3.11 8.85 23.93
N LYS A 173 -3.12 9.33 25.18
CA LYS A 173 -4.17 8.99 26.15
C LYS A 173 -5.54 9.46 25.67
N GLU A 174 -5.66 10.70 25.21
CA GLU A 174 -6.90 11.25 24.66
C GLU A 174 -7.34 10.46 23.41
N ALA A 175 -6.40 10.15 22.52
CA ALA A 175 -6.70 9.36 21.33
C ALA A 175 -7.22 7.96 21.67
N LYS A 176 -6.62 7.29 22.65
CA LYS A 176 -7.09 5.99 23.15
C LYS A 176 -8.49 6.08 23.75
N GLN A 177 -8.76 7.09 24.57
CA GLN A 177 -10.09 7.30 25.17
C GLN A 177 -11.17 7.51 24.10
N LEU A 178 -10.88 8.31 23.07
CA LEU A 178 -11.81 8.53 21.95
C LEU A 178 -12.10 7.25 21.18
N LEU A 179 -11.08 6.43 20.92
CA LEU A 179 -11.16 5.33 19.98
C LEU A 179 -11.53 3.98 20.61
N ILE A 180 -11.39 3.81 21.94
CA ILE A 180 -11.60 2.54 22.63
C ILE A 180 -13.04 2.01 22.49
N GLN A 181 -14.02 2.88 22.33
CA GLN A 181 -15.42 2.50 22.10
C GLN A 181 -15.60 1.65 20.81
N TYR A 182 -14.69 1.75 19.87
CA TYR A 182 -14.71 1.01 18.58
C TYR A 182 -13.87 -0.27 18.61
N THR A 183 -13.31 -0.64 19.74
CA THR A 183 -12.48 -1.86 19.87
C THR A 183 -13.23 -3.07 20.44
N LYS A 184 -14.51 -2.89 20.72
CA LYS A 184 -15.41 -3.90 21.30
C LYS A 184 -16.16 -4.67 20.24
#